data_e7211f12b4ff226899236ac074f2ee6c
#
_entry.id   e7211f12b4ff226899236ac074f2ee6c
#
_cell.length_a   1.000
_cell.length_b   1.000
_cell.length_c   1.000
_cell.angle_alpha   90.00
_cell.angle_beta   90.00
_cell.angle_gamma   90.00
#
_symmetry.space_group_name_H-M   'P 1'
#
loop_
_entity.id
_entity.type
_entity.pdbx_description
1 polymer ?
#
loop_
_entity_poly.entity_id
_entity_poly.type
_entity_poly.pdbx_seq_one_letter_code
_entity_poly.pdbx_strand_id
1 'polypeptide(L)'
;MPTNNINRRHFLSLLSSVAAGSTLGLPLAGCTHKELLNPDEDILLSGGNYSEFGTPHKALIIINPVQKEKRLVQCDFIPHEIIIHPQDKYTVYCFERDGVNACTINLRTLSVVQKFRCTDDHQFSGHAVFSKDNKFIYTIESEHNSQQGKINIRDAATFESIRLLPTLGLSPHDCQLLEQDILVVSNTGQSESKFHQPSLVYIDMKTEKLESRQKLDDDKLDAGHFYVSKDDTLVVASAPVKTAANNIGTESTSDDKLGGVSIKVTDLPLITMTEPAAVVQRMQGEALGISIDNKKAIAAITHPEANLLTFWSIRERQIIKAIGMENPRGITQTLDEKKFVISYGKKPAIVYISSDDLTPLAETILQPTFASGEHLLNWSRSLREVMPTRIYG
;
A
#
# COMPACT_ATOMS: atom_id res chain seq x y z
N MET A 1 35.98 -37.83 -0.75
CA MET A 1 34.87 -37.69 -1.75
C MET A 1 35.06 -36.34 -2.42
N PRO A 2 35.23 -36.26 -3.74
CA PRO A 2 35.68 -35.03 -4.40
C PRO A 2 34.54 -34.04 -4.62
N THR A 3 34.82 -32.78 -4.28
CA THR A 3 33.98 -31.62 -4.54
C THR A 3 34.10 -31.21 -6.00
N ASN A 4 32.99 -31.27 -6.74
CA ASN A 4 32.92 -30.79 -8.12
C ASN A 4 32.78 -29.26 -8.14
N ASN A 5 33.88 -28.57 -8.38
CA ASN A 5 33.90 -27.17 -8.79
C ASN A 5 33.58 -27.05 -10.28
N ILE A 6 32.40 -26.58 -10.63
CA ILE A 6 32.04 -26.23 -12.03
C ILE A 6 32.72 -24.88 -12.35
N ASN A 7 33.69 -24.89 -13.22
CA ASN A 7 34.53 -23.76 -13.58
C ASN A 7 33.79 -22.88 -14.62
N ARG A 8 33.82 -21.57 -14.39
CA ARG A 8 33.16 -20.49 -15.21
C ARG A 8 33.45 -20.60 -16.74
N ARG A 9 34.53 -21.28 -17.13
CA ARG A 9 34.90 -21.48 -18.55
C ARG A 9 34.04 -22.53 -19.26
N HIS A 10 33.38 -23.45 -18.54
CA HIS A 10 32.49 -24.45 -19.15
C HIS A 10 31.10 -23.94 -19.45
N PHE A 11 30.66 -22.86 -18.82
CA PHE A 11 29.37 -22.24 -19.09
C PHE A 11 29.36 -21.39 -20.37
N LEU A 12 30.51 -20.82 -20.73
CA LEU A 12 30.63 -19.97 -21.94
C LEU A 12 30.92 -20.77 -23.23
N SER A 13 31.31 -22.05 -23.15
CA SER A 13 31.55 -22.90 -24.33
C SER A 13 30.30 -23.60 -24.89
N LEU A 14 29.16 -23.49 -24.22
CA LEU A 14 27.88 -24.05 -24.69
C LEU A 14 27.05 -23.09 -25.54
N LEU A 15 27.54 -21.86 -25.78
CA LEU A 15 26.84 -20.84 -26.55
C LEU A 15 27.40 -20.61 -27.97
N SER A 16 28.41 -21.40 -28.44
CA SER A 16 29.09 -21.15 -29.69
C SER A 16 29.17 -22.34 -30.69
N SER A 17 28.13 -23.16 -30.76
CA SER A 17 28.09 -24.17 -31.81
C SER A 17 26.67 -24.49 -32.25
N VAL A 18 26.03 -23.58 -32.99
CA VAL A 18 25.06 -23.92 -34.06
C VAL A 18 25.07 -22.79 -35.09
N ALA A 19 25.93 -22.91 -36.08
CA ALA A 19 25.77 -22.27 -37.37
C ALA A 19 26.28 -23.24 -38.42
N ALA A 20 25.36 -23.89 -39.13
CA ALA A 20 25.32 -24.24 -40.52
C ALA A 20 24.52 -25.52 -40.78
N GLY A 21 23.48 -25.38 -41.55
CA GLY A 21 23.06 -26.49 -42.43
C GLY A 21 21.61 -26.98 -42.26
N SER A 22 20.86 -26.64 -43.28
CA SER A 22 19.68 -27.34 -43.83
C SER A 22 18.29 -26.85 -43.45
N THR A 23 17.68 -26.22 -44.42
CA THR A 23 16.27 -25.90 -44.62
C THR A 23 15.39 -27.14 -44.55
N LEU A 24 14.69 -27.31 -43.43
CA LEU A 24 13.44 -28.04 -43.37
C LEU A 24 12.53 -27.25 -42.46
N GLY A 25 11.48 -26.67 -43.07
CA GLY A 25 10.48 -25.87 -42.34
C GLY A 25 9.67 -26.73 -41.36
N LEU A 26 10.11 -26.76 -40.13
CA LEU A 26 9.26 -27.08 -39.01
C LEU A 26 8.71 -25.74 -38.46
N PRO A 27 7.39 -25.62 -38.22
CA PRO A 27 6.90 -24.46 -37.54
C PRO A 27 7.56 -24.45 -36.14
N LEU A 28 8.45 -23.49 -35.92
CA LEU A 28 8.83 -23.09 -34.57
C LEU A 28 7.53 -22.74 -33.87
N ALA A 29 7.03 -23.66 -33.07
CA ALA A 29 6.07 -23.33 -32.03
C ALA A 29 6.76 -22.27 -31.19
N GLY A 30 6.49 -21.01 -31.52
CA GLY A 30 6.94 -19.87 -30.75
C GLY A 30 6.42 -20.10 -29.33
N CYS A 31 7.31 -20.40 -28.40
CA CYS A 31 7.04 -20.14 -27.00
C CYS A 31 6.73 -18.65 -26.93
N THR A 32 5.47 -18.29 -27.00
CA THR A 32 5.03 -16.96 -26.64
C THR A 32 5.39 -16.81 -25.16
N HIS A 33 6.55 -16.19 -24.91
CA HIS A 33 6.86 -15.72 -23.57
C HIS A 33 5.69 -14.81 -23.17
N LYS A 34 4.84 -15.33 -22.30
CA LYS A 34 3.71 -14.57 -21.78
C LYS A 34 4.28 -13.33 -21.10
N GLU A 35 3.83 -12.17 -21.49
CA GLU A 35 4.32 -10.91 -20.95
C GLU A 35 4.05 -10.90 -19.42
N LEU A 36 5.07 -10.59 -18.62
CA LEU A 36 4.93 -10.53 -17.15
C LEU A 36 3.81 -9.56 -16.71
N LEU A 37 3.72 -8.43 -17.40
CA LEU A 37 2.77 -7.34 -17.12
C LEU A 37 1.54 -7.45 -18.04
N ASN A 38 0.79 -8.54 -17.89
CA ASN A 38 -0.48 -8.69 -18.59
C ASN A 38 -1.60 -7.99 -17.80
N PRO A 39 -2.24 -6.93 -18.34
CA PRO A 39 -3.30 -6.21 -17.63
C PRO A 39 -4.57 -7.03 -17.39
N ASP A 40 -4.73 -8.18 -18.06
CA ASP A 40 -5.85 -9.11 -17.86
C ASP A 40 -5.57 -10.15 -16.78
N GLU A 41 -4.43 -10.11 -16.13
CA GLU A 41 -4.05 -10.95 -15.00
C GLU A 41 -3.82 -10.07 -13.77
N ASP A 42 -3.99 -10.60 -12.57
CA ASP A 42 -3.59 -9.90 -11.36
C ASP A 42 -2.08 -9.70 -11.35
N ILE A 43 -1.63 -8.47 -11.43
CA ILE A 43 -0.23 -8.08 -11.26
C ILE A 43 -0.12 -7.29 -9.97
N LEU A 44 0.65 -7.80 -9.03
CA LEU A 44 0.77 -7.22 -7.70
C LEU A 44 2.09 -6.47 -7.58
N LEU A 45 2.03 -5.26 -7.01
CA LEU A 45 3.18 -4.45 -6.67
C LEU A 45 3.25 -4.23 -5.17
N SER A 46 4.43 -4.33 -4.58
CA SER A 46 4.68 -4.05 -3.17
C SER A 46 6.11 -3.59 -2.97
N GLY A 47 6.35 -2.83 -1.92
CA GLY A 47 7.71 -2.68 -1.42
C GLY A 47 8.21 -3.97 -0.79
N GLY A 48 9.54 -4.10 -0.68
CA GLY A 48 10.08 -5.25 -0.01
C GLY A 48 11.60 -5.24 0.08
N ASN A 49 12.13 -6.30 0.68
CA ASN A 49 13.56 -6.51 0.79
C ASN A 49 13.94 -7.93 0.37
N TYR A 50 15.17 -8.08 -0.06
CA TYR A 50 15.77 -9.38 -0.37
C TYR A 50 17.24 -9.36 0.03
N SER A 51 17.86 -10.53 0.11
CA SER A 51 19.29 -10.65 0.37
C SER A 51 19.98 -11.31 -0.80
N GLU A 52 21.06 -10.72 -1.25
CA GLU A 52 21.92 -11.27 -2.28
C GLU A 52 23.34 -11.41 -1.69
N PHE A 53 23.87 -12.64 -1.66
CA PHE A 53 25.17 -12.97 -1.03
C PHE A 53 25.32 -12.43 0.40
N GLY A 54 24.22 -12.40 1.17
CA GLY A 54 24.20 -11.91 2.55
C GLY A 54 24.05 -10.39 2.68
N THR A 55 24.05 -9.65 1.58
CA THR A 55 23.81 -8.20 1.57
C THR A 55 22.32 -7.90 1.44
N PRO A 56 21.71 -7.11 2.34
CA PRO A 56 20.31 -6.72 2.25
C PRO A 56 20.12 -5.66 1.17
N HIS A 57 19.07 -5.81 0.38
CA HIS A 57 18.62 -4.86 -0.64
C HIS A 57 17.16 -4.52 -0.46
N LYS A 58 16.79 -3.29 -0.80
CA LYS A 58 15.42 -2.79 -0.85
C LYS A 58 14.95 -2.76 -2.30
N ALA A 59 13.67 -3.04 -2.55
CA ALA A 59 13.17 -3.13 -3.92
C ALA A 59 11.67 -2.84 -4.02
N LEU A 60 11.24 -2.43 -5.22
CA LEU A 60 9.91 -2.68 -5.70
C LEU A 60 9.81 -4.14 -6.15
N ILE A 61 8.82 -4.85 -5.64
CA ILE A 61 8.52 -6.25 -5.97
C ILE A 61 7.34 -6.28 -6.92
N ILE A 62 7.50 -6.94 -8.06
CA ILE A 62 6.45 -7.17 -9.06
C ILE A 62 6.15 -8.67 -9.04
N ILE A 63 4.90 -9.04 -8.85
CA ILE A 63 4.46 -10.44 -8.76
C ILE A 63 3.37 -10.69 -9.79
N ASN A 64 3.56 -11.70 -10.62
CA ASN A 64 2.48 -12.31 -11.40
C ASN A 64 2.13 -13.66 -10.75
N PRO A 65 1.04 -13.78 -9.99
CA PRO A 65 0.68 -14.99 -9.27
C PRO A 65 0.29 -16.14 -10.21
N VAL A 66 -0.29 -15.83 -11.37
CA VAL A 66 -0.71 -16.83 -12.37
C VAL A 66 0.50 -17.52 -12.97
N GLN A 67 1.52 -16.76 -13.33
CA GLN A 67 2.76 -17.28 -13.90
C GLN A 67 3.76 -17.72 -12.81
N LYS A 68 3.45 -17.44 -11.53
CA LYS A 68 4.35 -17.62 -10.37
C LYS A 68 5.70 -16.90 -10.56
N GLU A 69 5.69 -15.82 -11.32
CA GLU A 69 6.86 -15.02 -11.66
C GLU A 69 6.99 -13.82 -10.75
N LYS A 70 8.24 -13.44 -10.46
CA LYS A 70 8.58 -12.27 -9.66
C LYS A 70 9.73 -11.52 -10.32
N ARG A 71 9.67 -10.19 -10.23
CA ARG A 71 10.78 -9.30 -10.61
C ARG A 71 11.02 -8.31 -9.49
N LEU A 72 12.25 -7.89 -9.36
CA LEU A 72 12.71 -6.98 -8.33
C LEU A 72 13.38 -5.79 -9.02
N VAL A 73 12.95 -4.60 -8.66
CA VAL A 73 13.63 -3.37 -9.08
C VAL A 73 14.27 -2.76 -7.84
N GLN A 74 15.60 -2.81 -7.77
CA GLN A 74 16.35 -2.30 -6.62
C GLN A 74 16.09 -0.81 -6.42
N CYS A 75 15.82 -0.41 -5.19
CA CYS A 75 15.59 0.97 -4.75
C CYS A 75 16.50 1.31 -3.57
N ASP A 76 16.62 2.62 -3.27
CA ASP A 76 17.37 3.08 -2.09
C ASP A 76 16.55 2.91 -0.80
N PHE A 77 15.24 2.74 -0.92
CA PHE A 77 14.29 2.59 0.19
C PHE A 77 13.27 1.48 -0.13
N ILE A 78 12.51 1.04 0.86
CA ILE A 78 11.37 0.16 0.64
C ILE A 78 10.18 1.04 0.21
N PRO A 79 9.64 0.89 -1.01
CA PRO A 79 8.42 1.58 -1.41
C PRO A 79 7.29 1.34 -0.41
N HIS A 80 6.70 2.42 0.12
CA HIS A 80 5.54 2.34 0.99
C HIS A 80 4.29 2.39 0.14
N GLU A 81 3.95 3.53 -0.46
CA GLU A 81 2.91 3.60 -1.45
C GLU A 81 3.48 3.61 -2.86
N ILE A 82 2.70 3.03 -3.77
CA ILE A 82 3.00 2.93 -5.19
C ILE A 82 1.80 3.46 -5.94
N ILE A 83 1.96 4.57 -6.67
CA ILE A 83 0.90 5.12 -7.51
C ILE A 83 1.28 5.01 -8.99
N ILE A 84 0.28 4.72 -9.84
CA ILE A 84 0.49 4.55 -11.28
C ILE A 84 0.40 5.92 -11.95
N HIS A 85 1.33 6.20 -12.88
CA HIS A 85 1.24 7.41 -13.70
C HIS A 85 -0.04 7.39 -14.54
N PRO A 86 -0.87 8.44 -14.51
CA PRO A 86 -2.22 8.40 -15.11
C PRO A 86 -2.24 8.36 -16.63
N GLN A 87 -1.10 8.57 -17.29
CA GLN A 87 -0.98 8.53 -18.77
C GLN A 87 0.01 7.46 -19.27
N ASP A 88 0.79 6.84 -18.37
CA ASP A 88 1.73 5.77 -18.71
C ASP A 88 1.62 4.62 -17.70
N LYS A 89 0.91 3.57 -18.08
CA LYS A 89 0.67 2.40 -17.23
C LYS A 89 1.93 1.69 -16.73
N TYR A 90 3.06 1.90 -17.38
CA TYR A 90 4.32 1.26 -17.01
C TYR A 90 5.19 2.12 -16.09
N THR A 91 4.84 3.37 -15.88
CA THR A 91 5.52 4.25 -14.94
C THR A 91 4.77 4.30 -13.61
N VAL A 92 5.47 4.00 -12.52
CA VAL A 92 4.96 4.12 -11.15
C VAL A 92 5.83 5.06 -10.34
N TYR A 93 5.21 5.76 -9.41
CA TYR A 93 5.87 6.57 -8.40
C TYR A 93 5.89 5.80 -7.08
N CYS A 94 7.03 5.78 -6.43
CA CYS A 94 7.24 5.11 -5.16
C CYS A 94 7.71 6.11 -4.12
N PHE A 95 7.12 6.07 -2.93
CA PHE A 95 7.41 6.98 -1.83
C PHE A 95 7.96 6.21 -0.64
N GLU A 96 8.93 6.82 0.07
CA GLU A 96 9.46 6.32 1.33
C GLU A 96 8.53 6.76 2.48
N ARG A 97 8.23 5.87 3.43
CA ARG A 97 7.55 6.23 4.68
C ARG A 97 8.56 6.82 5.67
N ASP A 98 8.20 7.93 6.29
CA ASP A 98 9.02 8.64 7.30
C ASP A 98 10.45 8.92 6.82
N GLY A 99 10.59 9.15 5.52
CA GLY A 99 11.86 9.38 4.86
C GLY A 99 11.81 10.49 3.83
N VAL A 100 12.95 10.75 3.21
CA VAL A 100 13.11 11.89 2.30
C VAL A 100 13.11 11.52 0.82
N ASN A 101 12.99 10.23 0.51
CA ASN A 101 13.21 9.74 -0.84
C ASN A 101 11.90 9.34 -1.53
N ALA A 102 11.84 9.63 -2.84
CA ALA A 102 10.86 9.10 -3.76
C ALA A 102 11.54 8.79 -5.09
N CYS A 103 10.93 7.94 -5.91
CA CYS A 103 11.43 7.67 -7.26
C CYS A 103 10.31 7.30 -8.22
N THR A 104 10.60 7.44 -9.52
CA THR A 104 9.81 6.78 -10.56
C THR A 104 10.51 5.52 -11.02
N ILE A 105 9.73 4.50 -11.31
CA ILE A 105 10.19 3.22 -11.83
C ILE A 105 9.43 2.91 -13.10
N ASN A 106 10.16 2.49 -14.13
CA ASN A 106 9.55 1.94 -15.34
C ASN A 106 9.45 0.41 -15.19
N LEU A 107 8.23 -0.10 -15.14
CA LEU A 107 7.94 -1.52 -14.95
C LEU A 107 8.33 -2.38 -16.16
N ARG A 108 8.43 -1.80 -17.36
CA ARG A 108 8.82 -2.53 -18.58
C ARG A 108 10.33 -2.73 -18.64
N THR A 109 11.10 -1.68 -18.32
CA THR A 109 12.58 -1.75 -18.31
C THR A 109 13.14 -2.24 -16.99
N LEU A 110 12.30 -2.39 -15.97
CA LEU A 110 12.66 -2.82 -14.61
C LEU A 110 13.78 -1.94 -14.02
N SER A 111 13.64 -0.63 -14.14
CA SER A 111 14.65 0.33 -13.71
C SER A 111 14.06 1.56 -13.05
N VAL A 112 14.79 2.11 -12.09
CA VAL A 112 14.54 3.45 -11.55
C VAL A 112 14.88 4.46 -12.64
N VAL A 113 13.90 5.32 -13.00
CA VAL A 113 14.04 6.33 -14.04
C VAL A 113 14.53 7.65 -13.46
N GLN A 114 13.92 8.06 -12.34
CA GLN A 114 14.23 9.33 -11.70
C GLN A 114 14.13 9.19 -10.18
N LYS A 115 14.98 9.92 -9.46
CA LYS A 115 14.95 9.99 -7.99
C LYS A 115 14.59 11.41 -7.58
N PHE A 116 13.78 11.53 -6.54
CA PHE A 116 13.32 12.78 -5.98
C PHE A 116 13.58 12.82 -4.48
N ARG A 117 13.51 14.00 -3.92
CA ARG A 117 13.60 14.21 -2.47
C ARG A 117 12.52 15.16 -2.00
N CYS A 118 12.16 15.05 -0.73
CA CYS A 118 11.42 16.10 -0.04
C CYS A 118 12.15 17.44 -0.13
N THR A 119 11.42 18.51 0.10
CA THR A 119 12.03 19.80 0.45
C THR A 119 12.84 19.67 1.75
N ASP A 120 13.84 20.52 1.92
CA ASP A 120 14.64 20.56 3.14
C ASP A 120 13.73 20.70 4.38
N ASP A 121 14.11 20.07 5.47
CA ASP A 121 13.36 20.00 6.73
C ASP A 121 12.02 19.23 6.71
N HIS A 122 11.66 18.56 5.60
CA HIS A 122 10.47 17.72 5.50
C HIS A 122 10.81 16.25 5.30
N GLN A 123 9.83 15.40 5.61
CA GLN A 123 9.83 13.97 5.28
C GLN A 123 8.47 13.57 4.67
N PHE A 124 8.49 12.59 3.76
CA PHE A 124 7.26 12.00 3.24
C PHE A 124 6.59 11.17 4.33
N SER A 125 5.26 11.22 4.40
CA SER A 125 4.50 10.24 5.17
C SER A 125 4.45 8.86 4.49
N GLY A 126 4.75 8.84 3.20
CA GLY A 126 4.72 7.67 2.35
C GLY A 126 3.56 7.67 1.35
N HIS A 127 2.60 8.59 1.47
CA HIS A 127 1.38 8.65 0.65
C HIS A 127 1.34 9.85 -0.27
N ALA A 128 0.72 9.64 -1.45
CA ALA A 128 0.53 10.67 -2.46
C ALA A 128 -0.62 10.34 -3.41
N VAL A 129 -1.16 11.35 -4.09
CA VAL A 129 -2.19 11.17 -5.10
C VAL A 129 -2.05 12.18 -6.23
N PHE A 130 -2.40 11.79 -7.47
CA PHE A 130 -2.47 12.74 -8.58
C PHE A 130 -3.69 13.65 -8.48
N SER A 131 -3.53 14.91 -8.91
CA SER A 131 -4.68 15.78 -9.18
C SER A 131 -5.53 15.21 -10.31
N LYS A 132 -6.80 15.58 -10.38
CA LYS A 132 -7.73 15.09 -11.41
C LYS A 132 -7.33 15.41 -12.85
N ASP A 133 -6.71 16.55 -13.06
CA ASP A 133 -6.20 16.97 -14.36
C ASP A 133 -4.82 16.38 -14.66
N ASN A 134 -4.27 15.59 -13.73
CA ASN A 134 -2.97 14.92 -13.82
C ASN A 134 -1.77 15.86 -13.96
N LYS A 135 -1.93 17.16 -13.66
CA LYS A 135 -0.84 18.12 -13.73
C LYS A 135 -0.02 18.18 -12.46
N PHE A 136 -0.60 17.76 -11.34
CA PHE A 136 0.02 17.83 -10.03
C PHE A 136 0.04 16.48 -9.35
N ILE A 137 1.00 16.32 -8.44
CA ILE A 137 1.01 15.26 -7.42
C ILE A 137 0.90 15.96 -6.06
N TYR A 138 -0.05 15.54 -5.25
CA TYR A 138 -0.18 15.94 -3.86
C TYR A 138 0.57 14.93 -3.01
N THR A 139 1.73 15.29 -2.48
CA THR A 139 2.48 14.46 -1.54
C THR A 139 2.19 14.90 -0.11
N ILE A 140 2.01 13.93 0.76
CA ILE A 140 1.79 14.18 2.17
C ILE A 140 3.13 14.15 2.88
N GLU A 141 3.44 15.24 3.56
CA GLU A 141 4.74 15.48 4.17
C GLU A 141 4.56 16.02 5.60
N SER A 142 5.58 15.89 6.44
CA SER A 142 5.64 16.55 7.74
C SER A 142 6.96 17.29 7.92
N GLU A 143 6.92 18.37 8.65
CA GLU A 143 8.13 19.04 9.10
C GLU A 143 8.88 18.15 10.09
N HIS A 144 10.16 17.91 9.87
CA HIS A 144 10.95 16.93 10.62
C HIS A 144 10.91 17.16 12.16
N ASN A 145 11.04 18.39 12.61
CA ASN A 145 11.12 18.69 14.04
C ASN A 145 9.77 18.90 14.71
N SER A 146 8.80 19.49 14.02
CA SER A 146 7.50 19.87 14.58
C SER A 146 6.41 18.84 14.34
N GLN A 147 6.62 17.97 13.36
CA GLN A 147 5.64 17.05 12.80
C GLN A 147 4.37 17.74 12.27
N GLN A 148 4.45 19.05 11.99
CA GLN A 148 3.34 19.74 11.34
C GLN A 148 3.12 19.20 9.94
N GLY A 149 1.88 18.82 9.66
CA GLY A 149 1.51 18.22 8.38
C GLY A 149 1.43 19.23 7.24
N LYS A 150 1.93 18.83 6.09
CA LYS A 150 1.92 19.57 4.83
C LYS A 150 1.40 18.74 3.69
N ILE A 151 0.64 19.36 2.82
CA ILE A 151 0.35 18.89 1.48
C ILE A 151 1.30 19.64 0.56
N ASN A 152 2.23 18.95 -0.06
CA ASN A 152 3.11 19.56 -1.04
C ASN A 152 2.50 19.36 -2.43
N ILE A 153 2.13 20.44 -3.08
CA ILE A 153 1.65 20.43 -4.47
C ILE A 153 2.87 20.48 -5.36
N ARG A 154 3.11 19.38 -6.08
CA ARG A 154 4.25 19.20 -6.97
C ARG A 154 3.80 19.15 -8.42
N ASP A 155 4.61 19.67 -9.33
CA ASP A 155 4.43 19.44 -10.76
C ASP A 155 4.59 17.94 -11.08
N ALA A 156 3.64 17.35 -11.79
CA ALA A 156 3.63 15.93 -12.06
C ALA A 156 4.73 15.47 -13.04
N ALA A 157 5.25 16.36 -13.88
CA ALA A 157 6.29 16.04 -14.86
C ALA A 157 7.70 16.19 -14.29
N THR A 158 7.93 17.25 -13.51
CA THR A 158 9.27 17.57 -12.96
C THR A 158 9.44 17.14 -11.51
N PHE A 159 8.34 16.92 -10.80
CA PHE A 159 8.27 16.66 -9.36
C PHE A 159 8.73 17.86 -8.49
N GLU A 160 8.90 19.01 -9.08
CA GLU A 160 9.26 20.22 -8.36
C GLU A 160 8.11 20.70 -7.45
N SER A 161 8.46 21.13 -6.25
CA SER A 161 7.50 21.72 -5.31
C SER A 161 7.04 23.07 -5.81
N ILE A 162 5.73 23.23 -6.00
CA ILE A 162 5.11 24.49 -6.41
C ILE A 162 4.71 25.28 -5.19
N ARG A 163 4.07 24.62 -4.20
CA ARG A 163 3.65 25.25 -2.93
C ARG A 163 3.25 24.23 -1.90
N LEU A 164 3.21 24.67 -0.65
CA LEU A 164 2.84 23.89 0.53
C LEU A 164 1.54 24.41 1.11
N LEU A 165 0.61 23.51 1.41
CA LEU A 165 -0.60 23.78 2.19
C LEU A 165 -0.53 23.02 3.52
N PRO A 166 -1.12 23.55 4.61
CA PRO A 166 -1.17 22.82 5.87
C PRO A 166 -2.21 21.69 5.79
N THR A 167 -1.90 20.51 6.39
CA THR A 167 -2.91 19.47 6.63
C THR A 167 -3.79 19.79 7.84
N LEU A 168 -3.52 20.88 8.52
CA LEU A 168 -4.21 21.34 9.74
C LEU A 168 -4.16 20.32 10.91
N GLY A 169 -3.11 19.49 10.93
CA GLY A 169 -2.87 18.49 11.96
C GLY A 169 -1.38 18.16 12.10
N LEU A 170 -1.07 17.20 12.95
CA LEU A 170 0.28 16.69 13.17
C LEU A 170 0.41 15.26 12.64
N SER A 171 1.63 14.93 12.20
CA SER A 171 1.97 13.61 11.67
C SER A 171 0.91 13.10 10.70
N PRO A 172 0.75 13.78 9.56
CA PRO A 172 -0.18 13.32 8.53
C PRO A 172 0.27 11.96 8.04
N HIS A 173 -0.69 11.11 7.65
CA HIS A 173 -0.36 9.74 7.27
C HIS A 173 -0.83 9.42 5.86
N ASP A 174 -2.13 9.30 5.64
CA ASP A 174 -2.74 8.83 4.39
C ASP A 174 -3.53 9.92 3.69
N CYS A 175 -3.79 9.78 2.38
CA CYS A 175 -4.61 10.71 1.62
C CYS A 175 -5.41 10.04 0.51
N GLN A 176 -6.58 10.60 0.25
CA GLN A 176 -7.45 10.19 -0.86
C GLN A 176 -8.07 11.41 -1.53
N LEU A 177 -8.02 11.49 -2.86
CA LEU A 177 -8.68 12.55 -3.62
C LEU A 177 -10.07 12.10 -4.07
N LEU A 178 -11.11 12.80 -3.62
CA LEU A 178 -12.50 12.53 -3.98
C LEU A 178 -12.89 13.20 -5.31
N GLU A 179 -14.03 12.79 -5.87
CA GLU A 179 -14.49 13.28 -7.20
C GLU A 179 -14.71 14.80 -7.28
N GLN A 180 -15.02 15.46 -6.18
CA GLN A 180 -15.27 16.91 -6.12
C GLN A 180 -13.99 17.76 -6.00
N ASP A 181 -12.79 17.18 -6.18
CA ASP A 181 -11.48 17.76 -5.87
C ASP A 181 -11.28 18.02 -4.37
N ILE A 182 -11.93 17.24 -3.54
CA ILE A 182 -11.72 17.24 -2.10
C ILE A 182 -10.59 16.27 -1.77
N LEU A 183 -9.50 16.77 -1.22
CA LEU A 183 -8.43 15.95 -0.68
C LEU A 183 -8.74 15.64 0.78
N VAL A 184 -8.87 14.36 1.08
CA VAL A 184 -8.97 13.89 2.46
C VAL A 184 -7.58 13.51 2.93
N VAL A 185 -7.18 13.98 4.11
CA VAL A 185 -5.89 13.66 4.72
C VAL A 185 -6.13 13.21 6.16
N SER A 186 -5.56 12.08 6.54
CA SER A 186 -5.52 11.66 7.93
C SER A 186 -4.34 12.29 8.66
N ASN A 187 -4.55 12.72 9.90
CA ASN A 187 -3.52 13.22 10.79
C ASN A 187 -3.55 12.39 12.07
N THR A 188 -2.47 11.69 12.37
CA THR A 188 -2.38 10.81 13.57
C THR A 188 -2.32 11.61 14.86
N GLY A 189 -1.99 12.90 14.76
CA GLY A 189 -2.03 13.83 15.90
C GLY A 189 -0.81 13.76 16.81
N GLN A 190 0.20 12.98 16.49
CA GLN A 190 1.33 12.66 17.36
C GLN A 190 2.59 13.45 17.00
N SER A 191 3.28 13.95 18.02
CA SER A 191 4.68 14.36 17.93
C SER A 191 5.34 14.13 19.30
N GLU A 192 6.66 14.17 19.36
CA GLU A 192 7.40 14.01 20.63
C GLU A 192 7.02 15.05 21.69
N SER A 193 6.65 16.25 21.29
CA SER A 193 6.39 17.38 22.17
C SER A 193 4.98 17.91 22.16
N LYS A 194 4.13 17.49 21.22
CA LYS A 194 2.78 18.03 21.06
C LYS A 194 1.79 16.91 20.71
N PHE A 195 0.61 17.04 21.23
CA PHE A 195 -0.54 16.22 20.85
C PHE A 195 -1.63 17.09 20.26
N HIS A 196 -2.10 16.71 19.09
CA HIS A 196 -3.34 17.21 18.50
C HIS A 196 -4.31 16.05 18.37
N GLN A 197 -5.58 16.30 18.59
CA GLN A 197 -6.58 15.25 18.43
C GLN A 197 -6.53 14.68 17.01
N PRO A 198 -6.38 13.35 16.86
CA PRO A 198 -6.39 12.68 15.57
C PRO A 198 -7.64 13.04 14.76
N SER A 199 -7.48 13.21 13.47
CA SER A 199 -8.62 13.61 12.62
C SER A 199 -8.34 13.35 11.15
N LEU A 200 -9.41 13.17 10.38
CA LEU A 200 -9.39 13.31 8.93
C LEU A 200 -9.84 14.73 8.58
N VAL A 201 -9.12 15.41 7.72
CA VAL A 201 -9.47 16.73 7.21
C VAL A 201 -9.82 16.64 5.74
N TYR A 202 -10.88 17.34 5.36
CA TYR A 202 -11.38 17.45 4.00
C TYR A 202 -11.03 18.84 3.50
N ILE A 203 -10.21 18.92 2.46
CA ILE A 203 -9.69 20.18 1.91
C ILE A 203 -10.16 20.29 0.46
N ASP A 204 -10.89 21.35 0.14
CA ASP A 204 -11.22 21.70 -1.24
C ASP A 204 -9.95 22.19 -1.94
N MET A 205 -9.44 21.43 -2.90
CA MET A 205 -8.20 21.74 -3.62
C MET A 205 -8.35 22.85 -4.66
N LYS A 206 -9.58 23.26 -4.98
CA LYS A 206 -9.83 24.44 -5.86
C LYS A 206 -9.71 25.74 -5.09
N THR A 207 -10.26 25.76 -3.88
CA THR A 207 -10.25 26.93 -3.02
C THR A 207 -9.14 26.91 -1.97
N GLU A 208 -8.50 25.74 -1.78
CA GLU A 208 -7.44 25.47 -0.79
C GLU A 208 -7.89 25.71 0.65
N LYS A 209 -9.19 25.49 0.92
CA LYS A 209 -9.78 25.73 2.22
C LYS A 209 -10.26 24.42 2.86
N LEU A 210 -10.21 24.44 4.21
CA LEU A 210 -10.86 23.38 4.99
C LEU A 210 -12.36 23.40 4.70
N GLU A 211 -12.90 22.26 4.25
CA GLU A 211 -14.32 22.04 4.07
C GLU A 211 -14.93 21.42 5.34
N SER A 212 -14.32 20.37 5.85
CA SER A 212 -14.80 19.70 7.06
C SER A 212 -13.66 18.95 7.78
N ARG A 213 -13.95 18.53 9.01
CA ARG A 213 -13.05 17.72 9.82
C ARG A 213 -13.85 16.64 10.53
N GLN A 214 -13.43 15.41 10.34
CA GLN A 214 -13.96 14.24 11.04
C GLN A 214 -12.98 13.83 12.15
N LYS A 215 -13.46 13.73 13.38
CA LYS A 215 -12.71 13.18 14.51
C LYS A 215 -13.20 11.77 14.80
N LEU A 216 -12.32 10.96 15.40
CA LEU A 216 -12.72 9.68 15.96
C LEU A 216 -13.47 9.93 17.28
N ASP A 217 -14.34 9.00 17.66
CA ASP A 217 -15.06 9.00 18.94
C ASP A 217 -14.24 8.40 20.09
N ASP A 218 -13.18 7.65 19.77
CA ASP A 218 -12.20 7.14 20.72
C ASP A 218 -10.90 7.95 20.63
N ASP A 219 -10.53 8.65 21.69
CA ASP A 219 -9.34 9.50 21.79
C ASP A 219 -8.03 8.71 22.01
N LYS A 220 -8.13 7.40 22.26
CA LYS A 220 -6.98 6.49 22.36
C LYS A 220 -6.49 6.00 21.00
N LEU A 221 -7.23 6.26 19.94
CA LEU A 221 -6.93 5.82 18.58
C LEU A 221 -6.49 6.99 17.71
N ASP A 222 -5.51 6.73 16.87
CA ASP A 222 -5.10 7.68 15.84
C ASP A 222 -5.96 7.56 14.56
N ALA A 223 -5.80 8.51 13.63
CA ALA A 223 -6.35 8.44 12.29
C ALA A 223 -5.23 7.99 11.34
N GLY A 224 -5.05 6.69 11.20
CA GLY A 224 -4.06 6.08 10.32
C GLY A 224 -4.55 5.96 8.87
N HIS A 225 -4.61 4.74 8.34
CA HIS A 225 -5.15 4.48 7.01
C HIS A 225 -6.67 4.60 6.99
N PHE A 226 -7.21 4.98 5.84
CA PHE A 226 -8.65 5.12 5.70
C PHE A 226 -9.12 4.85 4.25
N TYR A 227 -10.41 4.67 4.10
CA TYR A 227 -11.11 4.62 2.83
C TYR A 227 -12.38 5.45 2.91
N VAL A 228 -12.57 6.35 1.94
CA VAL A 228 -13.81 7.13 1.77
C VAL A 228 -14.43 6.76 0.43
N SER A 229 -15.70 6.35 0.45
CA SER A 229 -16.48 6.08 -0.76
C SER A 229 -17.19 7.34 -1.28
N LYS A 230 -17.80 7.22 -2.48
CA LYS A 230 -18.55 8.31 -3.10
C LYS A 230 -19.79 8.74 -2.31
N ASP A 231 -20.36 7.85 -1.52
CA ASP A 231 -21.54 8.07 -0.69
C ASP A 231 -21.19 8.49 0.75
N ASP A 232 -19.96 8.96 0.96
CA ASP A 232 -19.43 9.39 2.26
C ASP A 232 -19.38 8.28 3.34
N THR A 233 -19.37 7.01 2.91
CA THR A 233 -19.01 5.91 3.78
C THR A 233 -17.51 5.97 4.06
N LEU A 234 -17.13 5.88 5.35
CA LEU A 234 -15.74 5.99 5.80
C LEU A 234 -15.37 4.78 6.65
N VAL A 235 -14.23 4.19 6.38
CA VAL A 235 -13.58 3.18 7.21
C VAL A 235 -12.20 3.67 7.59
N VAL A 236 -11.88 3.66 8.88
CA VAL A 236 -10.58 4.07 9.41
C VAL A 236 -9.94 2.89 10.13
N ALA A 237 -8.70 2.61 9.81
CA ALA A 237 -7.82 1.69 10.52
C ALA A 237 -6.83 2.51 11.36
N SER A 238 -6.77 2.22 12.63
CA SER A 238 -6.10 3.06 13.63
C SER A 238 -5.03 2.29 14.40
N ALA A 239 -3.94 2.96 14.72
CA ALA A 239 -3.00 2.54 15.74
C ALA A 239 -3.38 3.15 17.11
N PRO A 240 -2.88 2.59 18.22
CA PRO A 240 -3.01 3.25 19.52
C PRO A 240 -2.19 4.54 19.57
N VAL A 241 -2.78 5.61 20.10
CA VAL A 241 -2.08 6.89 20.29
C VAL A 241 -0.90 6.70 21.24
N LYS A 242 0.30 7.09 20.82
CA LYS A 242 1.48 7.12 21.68
C LYS A 242 1.45 8.38 22.53
N THR A 243 1.02 8.28 23.77
CA THR A 243 1.09 9.40 24.72
C THR A 243 2.46 9.46 25.40
N ALA A 244 2.88 10.66 25.83
CA ALA A 244 4.13 10.82 26.59
C ALA A 244 4.13 9.96 27.88
N ALA A 245 2.96 9.68 28.45
CA ALA A 245 2.80 8.77 29.60
C ALA A 245 3.18 7.32 29.26
N ASN A 246 2.97 6.86 28.03
CA ASN A 246 3.32 5.51 27.59
C ASN A 246 4.82 5.35 27.32
N ASN A 247 5.58 6.45 27.22
CA ASN A 247 7.03 6.44 27.02
C ASN A 247 7.84 6.53 28.34
N ILE A 248 7.19 6.81 29.47
CA ILE A 248 7.86 6.98 30.78
C ILE A 248 7.46 5.81 31.69
N GLY A 249 8.01 4.60 31.45
CA GLY A 249 8.15 3.55 32.46
C GLY A 249 6.93 3.16 33.32
N THR A 250 5.75 3.69 33.04
CA THR A 250 4.48 3.23 33.62
C THR A 250 4.05 1.98 32.88
N GLU A 251 3.69 0.93 33.63
CA GLU A 251 3.14 -0.29 33.01
C GLU A 251 1.92 0.10 32.17
N SER A 252 2.11 0.07 30.85
CA SER A 252 1.03 0.26 29.87
C SER A 252 0.01 -0.85 30.07
N THR A 253 -1.26 -0.51 30.24
CA THR A 253 -2.33 -1.50 30.31
C THR A 253 -2.49 -2.20 28.97
N SER A 254 -3.09 -3.39 28.94
CA SER A 254 -3.38 -4.09 27.67
C SER A 254 -4.19 -3.25 26.71
N ASP A 255 -5.09 -2.42 27.22
CA ASP A 255 -6.00 -1.57 26.44
C ASP A 255 -5.28 -0.38 25.77
N ASP A 256 -4.14 0.08 26.33
CA ASP A 256 -3.35 1.17 25.74
C ASP A 256 -2.55 0.74 24.49
N LYS A 257 -2.62 -0.54 24.14
CA LYS A 257 -1.94 -1.13 22.96
C LYS A 257 -2.90 -1.53 21.85
N LEU A 258 -4.19 -1.32 22.04
CA LEU A 258 -5.19 -1.72 21.06
C LEU A 258 -5.25 -0.72 19.92
N GLY A 259 -5.11 -1.24 18.70
CA GLY A 259 -5.54 -0.56 17.49
C GLY A 259 -7.05 -0.64 17.34
N GLY A 260 -7.59 0.00 16.32
CA GLY A 260 -9.03 0.10 16.14
C GLY A 260 -9.49 0.09 14.71
N VAL A 261 -10.79 -0.11 14.56
CA VAL A 261 -11.53 0.07 13.31
C VAL A 261 -12.71 0.97 13.60
N SER A 262 -12.81 2.08 12.85
CA SER A 262 -13.96 2.98 12.97
C SER A 262 -14.71 3.01 11.63
N ILE A 263 -16.05 2.97 11.70
CA ILE A 263 -16.90 2.90 10.51
C ILE A 263 -17.99 3.97 10.59
N LYS A 264 -18.10 4.76 9.52
CA LYS A 264 -19.21 5.65 9.24
C LYS A 264 -19.97 5.11 8.01
N VAL A 265 -21.26 5.04 8.10
CA VAL A 265 -22.17 4.84 6.95
C VAL A 265 -22.80 6.19 6.65
N THR A 266 -23.15 6.43 5.39
CA THR A 266 -23.82 7.67 4.95
C THR A 266 -24.84 8.17 5.96
N ASP A 267 -24.79 9.45 6.31
CA ASP A 267 -25.69 10.13 7.28
C ASP A 267 -25.61 9.65 8.73
N LEU A 268 -24.74 8.68 9.04
CA LEU A 268 -24.51 8.22 10.41
C LEU A 268 -23.16 8.72 10.96
N PRO A 269 -23.01 8.81 12.28
CA PRO A 269 -21.74 9.19 12.88
C PRO A 269 -20.66 8.11 12.65
N LEU A 270 -19.39 8.56 12.57
CA LEU A 270 -18.24 7.66 12.66
C LEU A 270 -18.19 7.10 14.08
N ILE A 271 -18.18 5.79 14.22
CA ILE A 271 -18.07 5.11 15.51
C ILE A 271 -16.97 4.05 15.46
N THR A 272 -16.26 3.92 16.56
CA THR A 272 -15.26 2.87 16.76
C THR A 272 -15.93 1.55 17.12
N MET A 273 -15.47 0.48 16.50
CA MET A 273 -15.98 -0.86 16.74
C MET A 273 -15.43 -1.41 18.05
N THR A 274 -16.30 -1.66 19.02
CA THR A 274 -15.97 -2.17 20.34
C THR A 274 -16.41 -3.63 20.56
N GLU A 275 -17.26 -4.14 19.67
CA GLU A 275 -17.80 -5.50 19.78
C GLU A 275 -17.51 -6.35 18.53
N PRO A 276 -17.36 -7.66 18.67
CA PRO A 276 -17.34 -8.40 19.93
C PRO A 276 -16.01 -8.20 20.68
N ALA A 277 -16.06 -7.95 21.98
CA ALA A 277 -14.90 -7.68 22.81
C ALA A 277 -13.78 -8.74 22.66
N ALA A 278 -14.15 -10.01 22.52
CA ALA A 278 -13.20 -11.11 22.30
C ALA A 278 -12.35 -10.98 21.04
N VAL A 279 -12.78 -10.21 20.04
CA VAL A 279 -11.98 -9.91 18.83
C VAL A 279 -11.26 -8.58 19.01
N VAL A 280 -11.96 -7.54 19.46
CA VAL A 280 -11.38 -6.20 19.61
C VAL A 280 -10.16 -6.22 20.52
N GLN A 281 -10.23 -6.95 21.65
CA GLN A 281 -9.09 -7.11 22.58
C GLN A 281 -7.87 -7.81 21.97
N ARG A 282 -8.01 -8.43 20.81
CA ARG A 282 -6.90 -9.03 20.07
C ARG A 282 -6.25 -8.08 19.06
N MET A 283 -6.89 -6.96 18.70
CA MET A 283 -6.40 -6.02 17.68
C MET A 283 -5.29 -5.13 18.26
N GLN A 284 -4.20 -5.75 18.70
CA GLN A 284 -3.04 -5.05 19.26
C GLN A 284 -2.18 -4.43 18.15
N GLY A 285 -1.64 -3.26 18.43
CA GLY A 285 -0.79 -2.52 17.49
C GLY A 285 -1.58 -1.81 16.40
N GLU A 286 -0.91 -1.48 15.34
CA GLU A 286 -1.47 -0.78 14.18
C GLU A 286 -2.44 -1.68 13.38
N ALA A 287 -3.64 -1.18 13.11
CA ALA A 287 -4.45 -1.69 12.02
C ALA A 287 -3.94 -1.05 10.73
N LEU A 288 -3.39 -1.87 9.81
CA LEU A 288 -2.52 -1.37 8.75
C LEU A 288 -3.22 -1.27 7.40
N GLY A 289 -3.53 -2.38 6.78
CA GLY A 289 -4.08 -2.40 5.42
C GLY A 289 -5.61 -2.43 5.41
N ILE A 290 -6.21 -1.66 4.50
CA ILE A 290 -7.66 -1.66 4.24
C ILE A 290 -7.92 -2.07 2.80
N SER A 291 -8.87 -2.95 2.59
CA SER A 291 -9.43 -3.23 1.26
C SER A 291 -10.93 -3.41 1.35
N ILE A 292 -11.66 -2.78 0.43
CA ILE A 292 -13.12 -2.75 0.46
C ILE A 292 -13.71 -3.55 -0.70
N ASP A 293 -14.56 -4.54 -0.39
CA ASP A 293 -15.48 -5.11 -1.36
C ASP A 293 -16.73 -4.23 -1.41
N ASN A 294 -16.77 -3.31 -2.37
CA ASN A 294 -17.87 -2.36 -2.52
C ASN A 294 -19.21 -3.05 -2.86
N LYS A 295 -19.19 -4.20 -3.54
CA LYS A 295 -20.40 -4.92 -3.92
C LYS A 295 -21.08 -5.52 -2.70
N LYS A 296 -20.28 -6.07 -1.78
CA LYS A 296 -20.76 -6.72 -0.56
C LYS A 296 -20.76 -5.80 0.65
N ALA A 297 -20.21 -4.59 0.52
CA ALA A 297 -19.97 -3.64 1.61
C ALA A 297 -19.18 -4.30 2.78
N ILE A 298 -18.06 -4.96 2.43
CA ILE A 298 -17.17 -5.63 3.38
C ILE A 298 -15.85 -4.86 3.43
N ALA A 299 -15.41 -4.49 4.62
CA ALA A 299 -14.06 -4.00 4.88
C ALA A 299 -13.19 -5.14 5.41
N ALA A 300 -12.07 -5.39 4.75
CA ALA A 300 -11.03 -6.32 5.19
C ALA A 300 -9.84 -5.51 5.72
N ILE A 301 -9.39 -5.82 6.96
CA ILE A 301 -8.38 -5.02 7.65
C ILE A 301 -7.32 -5.94 8.25
N THR A 302 -6.06 -5.61 8.00
CA THR A 302 -4.91 -6.36 8.51
C THR A 302 -4.39 -5.75 9.82
N HIS A 303 -4.01 -6.62 10.75
CA HIS A 303 -3.41 -6.26 12.05
C HIS A 303 -2.10 -7.07 12.22
N PRO A 304 -0.96 -6.53 11.77
CA PRO A 304 0.30 -7.28 11.71
C PRO A 304 0.80 -7.76 13.06
N GLU A 305 0.85 -6.89 14.06
CA GLU A 305 1.32 -7.22 15.40
C GLU A 305 0.41 -8.21 16.12
N ALA A 306 -0.90 -8.11 15.88
CA ALA A 306 -1.91 -9.02 16.41
C ALA A 306 -1.93 -10.39 15.71
N ASN A 307 -1.23 -10.57 14.59
CA ASN A 307 -1.35 -11.74 13.72
C ASN A 307 -2.81 -12.04 13.36
N LEU A 308 -3.54 -11.01 12.95
CA LEU A 308 -4.99 -11.04 12.78
C LEU A 308 -5.41 -10.35 11.48
N LEU A 309 -6.39 -10.95 10.80
CA LEU A 309 -7.13 -10.35 9.69
C LEU A 309 -8.60 -10.31 10.08
N THR A 310 -9.23 -9.15 9.94
CA THR A 310 -10.65 -8.96 10.30
C THR A 310 -11.46 -8.53 9.09
N PHE A 311 -12.72 -8.99 9.05
CA PHE A 311 -13.70 -8.63 8.03
C PHE A 311 -14.93 -8.03 8.71
N TRP A 312 -15.35 -6.86 8.24
CA TRP A 312 -16.42 -6.07 8.83
C TRP A 312 -17.52 -5.80 7.81
N SER A 313 -18.78 -6.03 8.20
CA SER A 313 -19.92 -5.48 7.47
C SER A 313 -19.95 -3.98 7.67
N ILE A 314 -19.77 -3.23 6.58
CA ILE A 314 -19.82 -1.77 6.64
C ILE A 314 -21.24 -1.32 6.99
N ARG A 315 -22.26 -1.96 6.40
CA ARG A 315 -23.66 -1.58 6.61
C ARG A 315 -24.16 -1.80 8.02
N GLU A 316 -23.87 -2.98 8.58
CA GLU A 316 -24.25 -3.34 9.95
C GLU A 316 -23.27 -2.80 11.00
N ARG A 317 -22.07 -2.36 10.58
CA ARG A 317 -20.98 -1.97 11.48
C ARG A 317 -20.67 -3.07 12.50
N GLN A 318 -20.51 -4.28 12.01
CA GLN A 318 -20.28 -5.49 12.79
C GLN A 318 -19.22 -6.36 12.16
N ILE A 319 -18.53 -7.13 13.00
CA ILE A 319 -17.58 -8.10 12.50
C ILE A 319 -18.30 -9.27 11.83
N ILE A 320 -17.78 -9.68 10.66
CA ILE A 320 -18.23 -10.88 9.94
C ILE A 320 -17.33 -12.05 10.30
N LYS A 321 -16.01 -11.82 10.30
CA LYS A 321 -15.03 -12.88 10.50
C LYS A 321 -13.70 -12.33 11.01
N ALA A 322 -13.01 -13.12 11.81
CA ALA A 322 -11.64 -12.88 12.24
C ALA A 322 -10.80 -14.12 11.96
N ILE A 323 -9.65 -13.96 11.31
CA ILE A 323 -8.76 -15.03 10.90
C ILE A 323 -7.39 -14.79 11.51
N GLY A 324 -6.86 -15.80 12.23
CA GLY A 324 -5.45 -15.80 12.64
C GLY A 324 -4.55 -15.94 11.42
N MET A 325 -3.66 -14.98 11.20
CA MET A 325 -2.73 -14.97 10.06
C MET A 325 -1.42 -14.34 10.52
N GLU A 326 -0.30 -15.02 10.29
CA GLU A 326 1.00 -14.51 10.71
C GLU A 326 1.35 -13.20 9.99
N ASN A 327 1.51 -12.11 10.74
CA ASN A 327 1.97 -10.82 10.24
C ASN A 327 1.33 -10.41 8.89
N PRO A 328 -0.03 -10.29 8.79
CA PRO A 328 -0.70 -9.82 7.58
C PRO A 328 -0.41 -8.32 7.40
N ARG A 329 -0.05 -7.90 6.17
CA ARG A 329 0.33 -6.51 5.89
C ARG A 329 -0.53 -5.90 4.78
N GLY A 330 0.04 -5.80 3.58
CA GLY A 330 -0.68 -5.24 2.45
C GLY A 330 -1.85 -6.11 2.00
N ILE A 331 -2.93 -5.47 1.64
CA ILE A 331 -4.16 -6.12 1.18
C ILE A 331 -4.72 -5.37 -0.03
N THR A 332 -5.21 -6.11 -1.00
CA THR A 332 -5.90 -5.58 -2.19
C THR A 332 -6.97 -6.58 -2.66
N GLN A 333 -7.76 -6.20 -3.66
CA GLN A 333 -8.68 -7.13 -4.33
C GLN A 333 -8.11 -7.64 -5.65
N THR A 334 -8.59 -8.81 -6.07
CA THR A 334 -8.37 -9.32 -7.42
C THR A 334 -9.06 -8.46 -8.48
N LEU A 335 -8.59 -8.58 -9.71
CA LEU A 335 -9.13 -7.87 -10.88
C LEU A 335 -10.64 -8.15 -11.11
N ASP A 336 -11.10 -9.37 -10.79
CA ASP A 336 -12.51 -9.79 -10.88
C ASP A 336 -13.33 -9.43 -9.62
N GLU A 337 -12.70 -8.82 -8.61
CA GLU A 337 -13.27 -8.41 -7.31
C GLU A 337 -13.90 -9.57 -6.51
N LYS A 338 -13.53 -10.83 -6.82
CA LYS A 338 -14.08 -12.00 -6.12
C LYS A 338 -13.22 -12.49 -4.96
N LYS A 339 -12.02 -11.92 -4.80
CA LYS A 339 -11.09 -12.33 -3.75
C LYS A 339 -10.31 -11.14 -3.21
N PHE A 340 -9.93 -11.22 -1.96
CA PHE A 340 -8.87 -10.39 -1.37
C PHE A 340 -7.53 -11.09 -1.55
N VAL A 341 -6.47 -10.33 -1.77
CA VAL A 341 -5.08 -10.80 -1.82
C VAL A 341 -4.33 -10.17 -0.67
N ILE A 342 -3.71 -10.98 0.17
CA ILE A 342 -3.01 -10.51 1.36
C ILE A 342 -1.53 -10.90 1.28
N SER A 343 -0.62 -9.94 1.54
CA SER A 343 0.77 -10.24 1.84
C SER A 343 0.92 -10.53 3.33
N TYR A 344 1.61 -11.61 3.70
CA TYR A 344 1.70 -12.06 5.08
C TYR A 344 2.99 -12.82 5.38
N GLY A 345 3.20 -13.14 6.66
CA GLY A 345 4.25 -14.02 7.13
C GLY A 345 5.61 -13.36 7.33
N LYS A 346 6.40 -13.88 8.29
CA LYS A 346 7.81 -13.49 8.48
C LYS A 346 8.67 -13.83 7.26
N LYS A 347 8.34 -14.93 6.57
CA LYS A 347 8.83 -15.23 5.23
C LYS A 347 7.75 -14.73 4.26
N PRO A 348 7.97 -13.60 3.57
CA PRO A 348 6.94 -12.97 2.77
C PRO A 348 6.26 -13.93 1.79
N ALA A 349 4.95 -14.01 1.90
CA ALA A 349 4.06 -14.80 1.07
C ALA A 349 2.82 -13.98 0.70
N ILE A 350 2.08 -14.43 -0.30
CA ILE A 350 0.71 -13.98 -0.57
C ILE A 350 -0.25 -15.16 -0.49
N VAL A 351 -1.50 -14.85 -0.17
CA VAL A 351 -2.63 -15.78 -0.20
C VAL A 351 -3.88 -15.07 -0.68
N TYR A 352 -4.77 -15.78 -1.36
CA TYR A 352 -6.07 -15.27 -1.74
C TYR A 352 -7.12 -15.75 -0.73
N ILE A 353 -8.08 -14.85 -0.47
CA ILE A 353 -9.24 -15.14 0.39
C ILE A 353 -10.49 -14.90 -0.45
N SER A 354 -11.37 -15.87 -0.51
CA SER A 354 -12.66 -15.76 -1.19
C SER A 354 -13.51 -14.63 -0.58
N SER A 355 -14.07 -13.76 -1.40
CA SER A 355 -15.03 -12.74 -0.93
C SER A 355 -16.40 -13.32 -0.60
N ASP A 356 -16.71 -14.56 -1.02
CA ASP A 356 -18.02 -15.17 -0.79
C ASP A 356 -18.19 -15.72 0.62
N ASP A 357 -17.20 -16.43 1.11
CA ASP A 357 -17.24 -17.12 2.41
C ASP A 357 -16.08 -16.71 3.34
N LEU A 358 -15.22 -15.81 2.86
CA LEU A 358 -14.06 -15.28 3.59
C LEU A 358 -13.10 -16.38 4.05
N THR A 359 -12.89 -17.39 3.19
CA THR A 359 -11.97 -18.51 3.47
C THR A 359 -10.66 -18.35 2.72
N PRO A 360 -9.50 -18.61 3.37
CA PRO A 360 -8.22 -18.66 2.68
C PRO A 360 -8.18 -19.83 1.68
N LEU A 361 -7.68 -19.54 0.48
CA LEU A 361 -7.51 -20.51 -0.61
C LEU A 361 -6.07 -21.02 -0.60
N ALA A 362 -5.81 -22.12 0.11
CA ALA A 362 -4.47 -22.62 0.38
C ALA A 362 -3.67 -22.92 -0.90
N GLU A 363 -4.33 -23.32 -1.98
CA GLU A 363 -3.71 -23.58 -3.30
C GLU A 363 -3.15 -22.32 -3.98
N THR A 364 -3.54 -21.13 -3.52
CA THR A 364 -3.07 -19.84 -4.05
C THR A 364 -1.83 -19.31 -3.35
N ILE A 365 -1.35 -19.99 -2.31
CA ILE A 365 -0.18 -19.55 -1.56
C ILE A 365 1.04 -19.51 -2.48
N LEU A 366 1.64 -18.33 -2.59
CA LEU A 366 2.90 -18.13 -3.28
C LEU A 366 3.96 -17.65 -2.28
N GLN A 367 5.08 -18.39 -2.19
CA GLN A 367 6.20 -18.11 -1.28
C GLN A 367 7.50 -18.63 -1.89
N PRO A 368 8.66 -17.92 -1.76
CA PRO A 368 8.76 -16.55 -1.23
C PRO A 368 8.31 -15.51 -2.26
N THR A 369 7.78 -14.39 -1.79
CA THR A 369 7.41 -13.26 -2.64
C THR A 369 8.33 -12.06 -2.50
N PHE A 370 9.08 -11.96 -1.40
CA PHE A 370 9.87 -10.80 -0.98
C PHE A 370 9.05 -9.54 -0.67
N ALA A 371 7.73 -9.56 -0.88
CA ALA A 371 6.81 -8.46 -0.59
C ALA A 371 6.63 -8.31 0.93
N SER A 372 7.59 -7.64 1.57
CA SER A 372 7.62 -7.37 3.02
C SER A 372 7.14 -5.95 3.37
N GLY A 373 6.81 -5.14 2.38
CA GLY A 373 6.24 -3.80 2.55
C GLY A 373 4.84 -3.83 3.13
N GLU A 374 4.39 -2.65 3.52
CA GLU A 374 3.12 -2.48 4.24
C GLU A 374 1.91 -2.46 3.31
N HIS A 375 2.11 -2.04 2.05
CA HIS A 375 1.05 -1.97 1.05
C HIS A 375 1.20 -3.01 -0.06
N LEU A 376 0.06 -3.38 -0.64
CA LEU A 376 -0.04 -4.25 -1.79
C LEU A 376 -1.00 -3.62 -2.80
N LEU A 377 -0.49 -3.26 -3.96
CA LEU A 377 -1.27 -2.69 -5.06
C LEU A 377 -1.55 -3.78 -6.11
N ASN A 378 -2.79 -3.95 -6.54
CA ASN A 378 -3.09 -4.69 -7.75
C ASN A 378 -3.01 -3.73 -8.94
N TRP A 379 -1.88 -3.76 -9.66
CA TRP A 379 -1.62 -2.87 -10.80
C TRP A 379 -2.70 -2.97 -11.87
N SER A 380 -3.10 -4.18 -12.23
CA SER A 380 -4.09 -4.41 -13.29
C SER A 380 -5.46 -3.85 -12.92
N ARG A 381 -5.86 -3.99 -11.64
CA ARG A 381 -7.10 -3.43 -11.13
C ARG A 381 -7.04 -1.90 -11.09
N SER A 382 -5.96 -1.35 -10.56
CA SER A 382 -5.78 0.11 -10.46
C SER A 382 -5.70 0.79 -11.83
N LEU A 383 -5.19 0.11 -12.87
CA LEU A 383 -5.24 0.62 -14.24
C LEU A 383 -6.67 0.90 -14.71
N ARG A 384 -7.64 0.06 -14.35
CA ARG A 384 -9.05 0.26 -14.72
C ARG A 384 -9.66 1.48 -14.04
N GLU A 385 -9.16 1.83 -12.85
CA GLU A 385 -9.59 3.01 -12.11
C GLU A 385 -8.95 4.29 -12.65
N VAL A 386 -7.64 4.25 -12.94
CA VAL A 386 -6.85 5.43 -13.38
C VAL A 386 -6.98 5.69 -14.89
N MET A 387 -7.14 4.64 -15.72
CA MET A 387 -7.16 4.71 -17.18
C MET A 387 -8.36 3.97 -17.79
N PRO A 388 -9.60 4.26 -17.42
CA PRO A 388 -10.74 3.43 -17.78
C PRO A 388 -11.00 3.33 -19.29
N THR A 389 -10.54 4.29 -20.10
CA THR A 389 -10.80 4.35 -21.54
C THR A 389 -9.67 3.81 -22.42
N ARG A 390 -8.49 3.51 -21.86
CA ARG A 390 -7.28 3.13 -22.64
C ARG A 390 -6.98 1.62 -22.66
N ILE A 391 -7.71 0.82 -21.88
CA ILE A 391 -7.44 -0.62 -21.77
C ILE A 391 -8.11 -1.41 -22.91
N TYR A 392 -9.12 -0.84 -23.57
CA TYR A 392 -9.94 -1.49 -24.59
C TYR A 392 -9.69 -0.99 -26.03
N GLY A 393 -8.56 -0.30 -26.29
CA GLY A 393 -8.17 0.16 -27.62
C GLY A 393 -7.01 -0.62 -28.20
#